data_3fd46aa219262bf139253e473ed6ed33
#
_entry.id   3fd46aa219262bf139253e473ed6ed33
#
_cell.length_a   1.000
_cell.length_b   1.000
_cell.length_c   1.000
_cell.angle_alpha   90.00
_cell.angle_beta   90.00
_cell.angle_gamma   90.00
#
_symmetry.space_group_name_H-M   'P 1'
#
loop_
_entity.id
_entity.type
_entity.pdbx_description
1 polymer ?
#
loop_
_entity_poly.entity_id
_entity_poly.type
_entity_poly.pdbx_seq_one_letter_code
_entity_poly.pdbx_strand_id
1 'polypeptide(L)'
;MRETAVDIPSRLRARLAQSRAIIEATSRFGRGDERLAWRAGTQEIAHLHSAEIIDIRLPAVLHRQWRGDPRLMPRPRRSDWIECRVRSDDDVEFAAMLVELAAQSAGESTARSGRARK
;
A
#
# COMPACT_ATOMS: atom_id res chain seq x y z
N MET A 1 -22.16 25.41 -8.80
CA MET A 1 -20.80 25.02 -9.06
C MET A 1 -20.63 23.52 -8.90
N ARG A 2 -19.95 22.92 -9.81
CA ARG A 2 -19.76 21.50 -9.75
C ARG A 2 -18.57 21.15 -8.87
N GLU A 3 -18.76 20.17 -8.00
CA GLU A 3 -17.65 19.65 -7.26
C GLU A 3 -16.76 18.81 -8.14
N THR A 4 -15.47 19.02 -8.01
CA THR A 4 -14.51 18.21 -8.72
C THR A 4 -14.39 16.87 -8.01
N ALA A 5 -14.46 15.79 -8.76
CA ALA A 5 -14.23 14.47 -8.17
C ALA A 5 -12.82 14.43 -7.57
N VAL A 6 -12.69 13.76 -6.43
CA VAL A 6 -11.38 13.61 -5.80
C VAL A 6 -10.54 12.67 -6.65
N ASP A 7 -9.37 13.14 -7.05
CA ASP A 7 -8.42 12.33 -7.79
C ASP A 7 -7.59 11.55 -6.77
N ILE A 8 -8.07 10.37 -6.45
CA ILE A 8 -7.43 9.53 -5.44
C ILE A 8 -5.99 9.16 -5.80
N PRO A 9 -5.68 8.72 -7.02
CA PRO A 9 -4.29 8.42 -7.36
C PRO A 9 -3.35 9.60 -7.11
N SER A 10 -3.74 10.81 -7.54
CA SER A 10 -2.90 11.98 -7.33
C SER A 10 -2.71 12.30 -5.86
N ARG A 11 -3.77 12.14 -5.06
CA ARG A 11 -3.67 12.40 -3.63
C ARG A 11 -2.81 11.39 -2.91
N LEU A 12 -2.92 10.11 -3.29
CA LEU A 12 -2.04 9.08 -2.74
C LEU A 12 -0.59 9.35 -3.10
N ARG A 13 -0.33 9.71 -4.35
CA ARG A 13 1.03 10.01 -4.79
C ARG A 13 1.63 11.15 -3.97
N ALA A 14 0.88 12.22 -3.81
CA ALA A 14 1.35 13.38 -3.06
C ALA A 14 1.61 13.03 -1.60
N ARG A 15 0.70 12.26 -1.00
CA ARG A 15 0.84 11.89 0.41
C ARG A 15 2.01 10.94 0.63
N LEU A 16 2.15 9.92 -0.22
CA LEU A 16 3.22 8.94 -0.06
C LEU A 16 4.59 9.51 -0.42
N ALA A 17 4.63 10.54 -1.26
CA ALA A 17 5.89 11.22 -1.57
C ALA A 17 6.50 11.90 -0.35
N GLN A 18 5.74 12.10 0.71
CA GLN A 18 6.25 12.69 1.94
C GLN A 18 7.08 11.71 2.76
N SER A 19 7.00 10.43 2.46
CA SER A 19 7.73 9.41 3.20
C SER A 19 9.01 9.04 2.47
N ARG A 20 10.15 9.18 3.15
CA ARG A 20 11.44 8.85 2.55
C ARG A 20 11.66 7.36 2.38
N ALA A 21 10.95 6.56 3.13
CA ALA A 21 11.09 5.10 3.07
C ALA A 21 10.32 4.49 1.90
N ILE A 22 9.49 5.29 1.24
CA ILE A 22 8.60 4.79 0.20
C ILE A 22 8.97 5.44 -1.14
N ILE A 23 9.21 4.60 -2.15
CA ILE A 23 9.64 5.06 -3.46
C ILE A 23 8.55 4.70 -4.47
N GLU A 24 8.09 5.72 -5.21
CA GLU A 24 7.12 5.48 -6.27
C GLU A 24 7.78 4.71 -7.41
N ALA A 25 7.04 3.79 -8.00
CA ALA A 25 7.55 2.91 -9.04
C ALA A 25 6.42 2.49 -9.97
N THR A 26 6.75 1.68 -10.96
CA THR A 26 5.76 1.09 -11.84
C THR A 26 5.66 -0.39 -11.52
N SER A 27 4.45 -0.87 -11.27
CA SER A 27 4.24 -2.28 -10.98
C SER A 27 4.36 -3.09 -12.25
N ARG A 28 5.01 -4.24 -12.13
CA ARG A 28 5.11 -5.20 -13.23
C ARG A 28 4.09 -6.31 -13.11
N PHE A 29 3.24 -6.25 -12.09
CA PHE A 29 2.16 -7.21 -11.98
C PHE A 29 1.07 -6.86 -12.98
N GLY A 30 0.55 -7.86 -13.66
CA GLY A 30 -0.48 -7.66 -14.65
C GLY A 30 0.08 -7.60 -16.05
N ARG A 31 -0.79 -7.88 -17.01
CA ARG A 31 -0.40 -7.92 -18.42
C ARG A 31 -0.58 -6.56 -19.06
N GLY A 32 0.49 -6.04 -19.60
CA GLY A 32 0.43 -4.96 -20.55
C GLY A 32 0.17 -3.57 -20.01
N ASP A 33 -0.39 -3.43 -18.83
CA ASP A 33 -0.68 -2.12 -18.29
C ASP A 33 0.26 -1.80 -17.16
N GLU A 34 0.95 -0.68 -17.28
CA GLU A 34 1.77 -0.18 -16.22
C GLU A 34 0.87 0.37 -15.12
N ARG A 35 1.12 -0.04 -13.90
CA ARG A 35 0.37 0.41 -12.76
C ARG A 35 1.26 1.18 -11.82
N LEU A 36 0.67 2.22 -11.23
CA LEU A 36 1.36 2.99 -10.21
C LEU A 36 1.59 2.09 -9.00
N ALA A 37 2.82 2.09 -8.51
CA ALA A 37 3.21 1.24 -7.39
C ALA A 37 4.16 1.98 -6.47
N TRP A 38 4.39 1.40 -5.31
CA TRP A 38 5.34 1.92 -4.33
C TRP A 38 6.14 0.77 -3.77
N ARG A 39 7.39 1.05 -3.48
CA ARG A 39 8.28 0.04 -2.92
C ARG A 39 9.06 0.60 -1.74
N ALA A 40 9.53 -0.31 -0.90
CA ALA A 40 10.48 -0.02 0.16
C ALA A 40 11.74 -0.81 -0.17
N GLY A 41 12.83 -0.11 -0.42
CA GLY A 41 14.02 -0.76 -0.96
C GLY A 41 13.69 -1.36 -2.32
N THR A 42 13.92 -2.65 -2.46
CA THR A 42 13.65 -3.37 -3.70
C THR A 42 12.30 -4.09 -3.70
N GLN A 43 11.56 -4.01 -2.58
CA GLN A 43 10.31 -4.75 -2.45
C GLN A 43 9.11 -3.89 -2.75
N GLU A 44 8.26 -4.33 -3.68
CA GLU A 44 6.99 -3.65 -3.92
C GLU A 44 6.07 -3.90 -2.73
N ILE A 45 5.55 -2.81 -2.16
CA ILE A 45 4.72 -2.89 -0.96
C ILE A 45 3.30 -2.43 -1.20
N ALA A 46 3.05 -1.80 -2.33
CA ALA A 46 1.69 -1.35 -2.67
C ALA A 46 1.60 -1.09 -4.15
N HIS A 47 0.40 -1.23 -4.70
CA HIS A 47 0.14 -0.81 -6.07
C HIS A 47 -1.35 -0.49 -6.22
N LEU A 48 -1.66 0.39 -7.16
CA LEU A 48 -3.05 0.69 -7.43
C LEU A 48 -3.69 -0.45 -8.18
N HIS A 49 -4.78 -0.96 -7.62
CA HIS A 49 -5.61 -1.96 -8.28
C HIS A 49 -6.58 -1.27 -9.24
N SER A 50 -7.11 -0.13 -8.82
CA SER A 50 -7.98 0.72 -9.61
C SER A 50 -7.88 2.14 -9.05
N ALA A 51 -8.67 3.05 -9.61
CA ALA A 51 -8.64 4.45 -9.15
C ALA A 51 -9.02 4.62 -7.68
N GLU A 52 -9.74 3.66 -7.11
CA GLU A 52 -10.22 3.75 -5.74
C GLU A 52 -9.81 2.57 -4.86
N ILE A 53 -8.93 1.70 -5.37
CA ILE A 53 -8.47 0.55 -4.60
C ILE A 53 -6.97 0.43 -4.70
N ILE A 54 -6.32 0.39 -3.55
CA ILE A 54 -4.89 0.17 -3.46
C ILE A 54 -4.65 -1.18 -2.78
N ASP A 55 -3.80 -2.01 -3.38
CA ASP A 55 -3.36 -3.25 -2.78
C ASP A 55 -2.11 -2.97 -1.97
N ILE A 56 -2.08 -3.42 -0.74
CA ILE A 56 -0.98 -3.15 0.19
C ILE A 56 -0.45 -4.46 0.72
N ARG A 57 0.87 -4.62 0.67
CA ARG A 57 1.51 -5.81 1.22
C ARG A 57 1.76 -5.60 2.71
N LEU A 58 0.78 -6.01 3.49
CA LEU A 58 0.81 -5.87 4.94
C LEU A 58 0.80 -7.27 5.55
N PRO A 59 1.77 -7.60 6.41
CA PRO A 59 1.79 -8.94 7.01
C PRO A 59 0.45 -9.31 7.62
N ALA A 60 0.03 -10.55 7.38
CA ALA A 60 -1.29 -11.01 7.79
C ALA A 60 -1.53 -10.82 9.29
N VAL A 61 -0.49 -10.91 10.11
CA VAL A 61 -0.62 -10.72 11.55
C VAL A 61 -1.11 -9.32 11.89
N LEU A 62 -0.81 -8.34 11.05
CA LEU A 62 -1.24 -6.97 11.28
C LEU A 62 -2.67 -6.72 10.84
N HIS A 63 -3.25 -7.61 10.02
CA HIS A 63 -4.64 -7.44 9.58
C HIS A 63 -5.61 -7.45 10.75
N ARG A 64 -5.25 -8.09 11.85
CA ARG A 64 -6.12 -8.18 13.01
C ARG A 64 -6.52 -6.83 13.60
N GLN A 65 -5.61 -5.87 13.50
CA GLN A 65 -5.85 -4.54 14.09
C GLN A 65 -7.03 -3.84 13.44
N TRP A 66 -7.31 -4.18 12.19
CA TRP A 66 -8.37 -3.50 11.44
C TRP A 66 -9.46 -4.45 10.99
N ARG A 67 -9.57 -5.59 11.69
CA ARG A 67 -10.63 -6.54 11.37
C ARG A 67 -11.99 -5.85 11.51
N GLY A 68 -12.80 -5.94 10.47
CA GLY A 68 -14.09 -5.30 10.45
C GLY A 68 -14.10 -3.88 9.88
N ASP A 69 -12.94 -3.31 9.59
CA ASP A 69 -12.92 -2.01 8.94
C ASP A 69 -13.47 -2.14 7.52
N PRO A 70 -14.54 -1.39 7.17
CA PRO A 70 -15.21 -1.57 5.88
C PRO A 70 -14.36 -1.16 4.68
N ARG A 71 -13.25 -0.44 4.91
CA ARG A 71 -12.36 -0.06 3.81
C ARG A 71 -11.45 -1.20 3.40
N LEU A 72 -11.29 -2.23 4.23
CA LEU A 72 -10.33 -3.29 3.98
C LEU A 72 -11.02 -4.58 3.55
N MET A 73 -10.45 -5.20 2.52
CA MET A 73 -10.91 -6.48 2.01
C MET A 73 -9.71 -7.42 1.99
N PRO A 74 -9.60 -8.32 2.99
CA PRO A 74 -8.50 -9.29 3.01
C PRO A 74 -8.62 -10.23 1.82
N ARG A 75 -7.49 -10.56 1.24
CA ARG A 75 -7.47 -11.54 0.18
C ARG A 75 -7.59 -12.95 0.77
N PRO A 76 -8.18 -13.88 0.04
CA PRO A 76 -8.24 -15.26 0.50
C PRO A 76 -6.85 -15.89 0.57
N ARG A 77 -6.77 -17.03 1.26
CA ARG A 77 -5.54 -17.84 1.36
C ARG A 77 -4.42 -17.19 2.16
N ARG A 78 -4.75 -16.42 3.18
CA ARG A 78 -3.76 -15.86 4.10
C ARG A 78 -2.68 -15.04 3.40
N SER A 79 -3.07 -14.36 2.36
CA SER A 79 -2.15 -13.48 1.65
C SER A 79 -1.68 -12.35 2.57
N ASP A 80 -0.43 -11.91 2.37
CA ASP A 80 0.05 -10.70 3.00
C ASP A 80 -0.49 -9.46 2.31
N TRP A 81 -1.20 -9.63 1.20
CA TRP A 81 -1.80 -8.50 0.49
C TRP A 81 -3.21 -8.26 0.98
N ILE A 82 -3.56 -6.99 1.11
CA ILE A 82 -4.91 -6.58 1.50
C ILE A 82 -5.34 -5.44 0.59
N GLU A 83 -6.61 -5.44 0.21
CA GLU A 83 -7.15 -4.36 -0.61
C GLU A 83 -7.74 -3.29 0.28
N CYS A 84 -7.41 -2.04 -0.01
CA CYS A 84 -7.92 -0.90 0.73
C CYS A 84 -8.71 -0.01 -0.22
N ARG A 85 -9.97 0.22 0.11
CA ARG A 85 -10.82 1.11 -0.65
C ARG A 85 -10.56 2.55 -0.21
N VAL A 86 -10.36 3.44 -1.18
CA VAL A 86 -10.00 4.82 -0.90
C VAL A 86 -10.93 5.73 -1.68
N ARG A 87 -11.80 6.45 -0.98
CA ARG A 87 -12.80 7.30 -1.62
C ARG A 87 -12.80 8.73 -1.09
N SER A 88 -12.02 9.00 -0.07
CA SER A 88 -12.00 10.30 0.58
C SER A 88 -10.59 10.64 1.04
N ASP A 89 -10.39 11.87 1.47
CA ASP A 89 -9.10 12.27 2.04
C ASP A 89 -8.76 11.49 3.31
N ASP A 90 -9.79 11.21 4.13
CA ASP A 90 -9.57 10.38 5.31
C ASP A 90 -9.09 8.99 4.92
N ASP A 91 -9.64 8.43 3.85
CA ASP A 91 -9.22 7.13 3.36
C ASP A 91 -7.80 7.19 2.82
N VAL A 92 -7.41 8.30 2.19
CA VAL A 92 -6.03 8.48 1.73
C VAL A 92 -5.07 8.42 2.90
N GLU A 93 -5.39 9.10 4.01
CA GLU A 93 -4.53 9.08 5.19
C GLU A 93 -4.47 7.69 5.81
N PHE A 94 -5.59 7.01 5.85
CA PHE A 94 -5.63 5.64 6.36
C PHE A 94 -4.77 4.70 5.50
N ALA A 95 -4.94 4.77 4.19
CA ALA A 95 -4.15 3.94 3.27
C ALA A 95 -2.66 4.27 3.39
N ALA A 96 -2.32 5.55 3.48
CA ALA A 96 -0.92 5.97 3.62
C ALA A 96 -0.31 5.42 4.90
N MET A 97 -1.06 5.43 6.00
CA MET A 97 -0.60 4.84 7.24
C MET A 97 -0.29 3.36 7.06
N LEU A 98 -1.15 2.64 6.36
CA LEU A 98 -0.94 1.20 6.13
C LEU A 98 0.28 0.96 5.24
N VAL A 99 0.48 1.80 4.21
CA VAL A 99 1.66 1.68 3.35
C VAL A 99 2.93 1.96 4.15
N GLU A 100 2.89 2.93 5.04
CA GLU A 100 4.03 3.22 5.92
C GLU A 100 4.34 2.06 6.85
N LEU A 101 3.32 1.41 7.39
CA LEU A 101 3.51 0.19 8.17
C LEU A 101 4.09 -0.94 7.33
N ALA A 102 3.65 -1.06 6.09
CA ALA A 102 4.19 -2.07 5.18
C ALA A 102 5.66 -1.80 4.89
N ALA A 103 6.03 -0.54 4.71
CA ALA A 103 7.43 -0.16 4.48
C ALA A 103 8.29 -0.49 5.70
N GLN A 104 7.79 -0.19 6.89
CA GLN A 104 8.49 -0.49 8.12
C GLN A 104 8.69 -1.99 8.28
N SER A 105 7.65 -2.77 8.02
CA SER A 105 7.71 -4.21 8.11
C SER A 105 8.71 -4.80 7.11
N ALA A 106 8.76 -4.28 5.90
CA ALA A 106 9.71 -4.71 4.89
C ALA A 106 11.14 -4.43 5.32
N GLY A 107 11.38 -3.26 5.91
CA GLY A 107 12.70 -2.89 6.43
C GLY A 107 13.14 -3.81 7.57
N GLU A 108 12.24 -4.13 8.47
CA GLU A 108 12.54 -5.03 9.58
C GLU A 108 12.87 -6.43 9.09
N SER A 109 12.12 -6.92 8.11
CA SER A 109 12.36 -8.24 7.53
C SER A 109 13.73 -8.30 6.87
N THR A 110 14.11 -7.27 6.14
CA THR A 110 15.41 -7.19 5.52
C THR A 110 16.52 -7.16 6.56
N ALA A 111 16.34 -6.39 7.62
CA ALA A 111 17.33 -6.30 8.68
C ALA A 111 17.54 -7.65 9.38
N ARG A 112 16.44 -8.38 9.64
CA ARG A 112 16.55 -9.72 10.25
C ARG A 112 17.27 -10.68 9.35
N SER A 113 16.98 -10.66 8.06
CA SER A 113 17.66 -11.54 7.11
C SER A 113 19.16 -11.26 7.07
N GLY A 114 19.53 -9.97 7.11
CA GLY A 114 20.92 -9.60 7.17
C GLY A 114 21.63 -10.11 8.41
N ARG A 115 20.99 -10.04 9.54
CA ARG A 115 21.55 -10.56 10.79
C ARG A 115 21.67 -12.07 10.79
N ALA A 116 20.71 -12.74 10.22
CA ALA A 116 20.70 -14.20 10.21
C ALA A 116 21.84 -14.81 9.39
N ARG A 117 22.43 -14.03 8.53
CA ARG A 117 23.47 -14.52 7.63
C ARG A 117 24.86 -14.52 8.23
N LYS A 118 25.03 -14.02 9.41
CA LYS A 118 26.35 -14.04 10.04
C LYS A 118 26.80 -15.41 10.48
#